data_be99f168c1b5a357354f27a91877a85f
#
_entry.id   be99f168c1b5a357354f27a91877a85f
#
_cell.length_a   1.000
_cell.length_b   1.000
_cell.length_c   1.000
_cell.angle_alpha   90.00
_cell.angle_beta   90.00
_cell.angle_gamma   90.00
#
_symmetry.space_group_name_H-M   'P 1'
#
loop_
_entity.id
_entity.type
_entity.pdbx_description
1 polymer ?
#
loop_
_entity_poly.entity_id
_entity_poly.type
_entity_poly.pdbx_seq_one_letter_code
_entity_poly.pdbx_strand_id
1 'polypeptide(L)'
;GTIGKGVAKIASDFGCKVIYYSASGKTQDVPYEREEFDEFLKKSDIISIHAPLNDKTNNLFNKEAFDKMKASAVLLNLGRGPIVNDADLTEALEQGKIAAAGLDVLGKEPIEKDNPLLRIKDSTKLVITPHVAWGTVEARTRLMDEVYENIAAFTKGEARNAVV
;
A
#
# COMPACT_ATOMS: atom_id res chain seq x y z
N GLY A 1 0.30 8.40 -7.02
CA GLY A 1 1.49 9.13 -6.59
C GLY A 1 2.76 8.56 -7.20
N THR A 2 3.91 9.13 -6.89
CA THR A 2 5.21 8.76 -7.49
C THR A 2 5.52 7.26 -7.37
N ILE A 3 5.38 6.69 -6.18
CA ILE A 3 5.67 5.26 -5.94
C ILE A 3 4.70 4.37 -6.74
N GLY A 4 3.40 4.64 -6.66
CA GLY A 4 2.41 3.85 -7.39
C GLY A 4 2.60 3.90 -8.91
N LYS A 5 2.99 5.05 -9.48
CA LYS A 5 3.32 5.17 -10.90
C LYS A 5 4.54 4.31 -11.28
N GLY A 6 5.56 4.29 -10.41
CA GLY A 6 6.75 3.44 -10.61
C GLY A 6 6.42 1.96 -10.60
N VAL A 7 5.65 1.51 -9.61
CA VAL A 7 5.20 0.11 -9.52
C VAL A 7 4.33 -0.27 -10.72
N ALA A 8 3.39 0.60 -11.12
CA ALA A 8 2.54 0.39 -12.28
C ALA A 8 3.35 0.21 -13.57
N LYS A 9 4.38 1.06 -13.77
CA LYS A 9 5.27 0.94 -14.93
C LYS A 9 6.01 -0.41 -14.93
N ILE A 10 6.59 -0.79 -13.81
CA ILE A 10 7.31 -2.07 -13.69
C ILE A 10 6.38 -3.25 -13.96
N ALA A 11 5.18 -3.26 -13.37
CA ALA A 11 4.20 -4.30 -13.62
C ALA A 11 3.81 -4.39 -15.11
N SER A 12 3.61 -3.24 -15.76
CA SER A 12 3.34 -3.17 -17.20
C SER A 12 4.49 -3.72 -18.04
N ASP A 13 5.74 -3.40 -17.68
CA ASP A 13 6.95 -3.91 -18.37
C ASP A 13 7.07 -5.45 -18.22
N PHE A 14 6.53 -6.03 -17.14
CA PHE A 14 6.38 -7.49 -16.97
C PHE A 14 5.16 -8.09 -17.70
N GLY A 15 4.42 -7.29 -18.45
CA GLY A 15 3.26 -7.76 -19.24
C GLY A 15 1.93 -7.80 -18.46
N CYS A 16 1.87 -7.23 -17.25
CA CYS A 16 0.60 -7.13 -16.53
C CYS A 16 -0.32 -6.09 -17.17
N LYS A 17 -1.63 -6.37 -17.24
CA LYS A 17 -2.64 -5.35 -17.48
C LYS A 17 -2.81 -4.52 -16.22
N VAL A 18 -2.41 -3.27 -16.25
CA VAL A 18 -2.50 -2.35 -15.11
C VAL A 18 -3.80 -1.54 -15.17
N ILE A 19 -4.52 -1.52 -14.07
CA ILE A 19 -5.64 -0.61 -13.78
C ILE A 19 -5.38 0.12 -12.47
N TYR A 20 -6.05 1.24 -12.21
CA TYR A 20 -5.90 1.92 -10.93
C TYR A 20 -7.21 2.46 -10.38
N TYR A 21 -7.28 2.54 -9.05
CA TYR A 21 -8.27 3.29 -8.30
C TYR A 21 -7.64 4.52 -7.67
N SER A 22 -8.39 5.62 -7.58
CA SER A 22 -7.96 6.87 -6.94
C SER A 22 -8.96 7.30 -5.87
N ALA A 23 -8.63 7.14 -4.58
CA ALA A 23 -9.47 7.55 -3.46
C ALA A 23 -9.74 9.07 -3.42
N SER A 24 -8.89 9.89 -4.04
CA SER A 24 -9.15 11.32 -4.19
C SER A 24 -10.17 11.67 -5.28
N GLY A 25 -10.57 10.69 -6.11
CA GLY A 25 -11.42 10.89 -7.28
C GLY A 25 -10.69 11.51 -8.48
N LYS A 26 -9.44 11.96 -8.31
CA LYS A 26 -8.67 12.60 -9.39
C LYS A 26 -8.14 11.57 -10.37
N THR A 27 -8.34 11.84 -11.67
CA THR A 27 -7.66 11.11 -12.73
C THR A 27 -6.16 11.43 -12.69
N GLN A 28 -5.34 10.40 -12.86
CA GLN A 28 -3.89 10.53 -12.93
C GLN A 28 -3.45 10.62 -14.39
N ASP A 29 -2.41 11.39 -14.65
CA ASP A 29 -1.74 11.39 -15.95
C ASP A 29 -0.85 10.14 -16.07
N VAL A 30 -1.47 9.07 -16.55
CA VAL A 30 -0.86 7.75 -16.77
C VAL A 30 -1.63 7.03 -17.88
N PRO A 31 -0.99 6.10 -18.63
CA PRO A 31 -1.61 5.37 -19.73
C PRO A 31 -2.50 4.18 -19.27
N TYR A 32 -2.91 4.16 -18.00
CA TYR A 32 -3.67 3.06 -17.41
C TYR A 32 -5.13 3.46 -17.19
N GLU A 33 -6.02 2.47 -17.26
CA GLU A 33 -7.44 2.65 -17.07
C GLU A 33 -7.77 2.91 -15.59
N ARG A 34 -8.55 3.97 -15.33
CA ARG A 34 -9.11 4.23 -14.01
C ARG A 34 -10.40 3.46 -13.83
N GLU A 35 -10.52 2.79 -12.71
CA GLU A 35 -11.74 2.08 -12.33
C GLU A 35 -12.36 2.70 -11.07
N GLU A 36 -13.67 2.54 -10.92
CA GLU A 36 -14.34 2.75 -9.65
C GLU A 36 -14.02 1.58 -8.71
N PHE A 37 -14.11 1.82 -7.39
CA PHE A 37 -13.54 0.92 -6.38
C PHE A 37 -14.04 -0.52 -6.50
N ASP A 38 -15.35 -0.70 -6.66
CA ASP A 38 -15.95 -2.04 -6.76
C ASP A 38 -15.46 -2.82 -7.98
N GLU A 39 -15.38 -2.16 -9.14
CA GLU A 39 -14.87 -2.79 -10.34
C GLU A 39 -13.36 -3.03 -10.28
N PHE A 40 -12.63 -2.12 -9.64
CA PHE A 40 -11.21 -2.32 -9.35
C PHE A 40 -10.98 -3.59 -8.52
N LEU A 41 -11.78 -3.82 -7.46
CA LEU A 41 -11.68 -5.01 -6.61
C LEU A 41 -11.99 -6.30 -7.40
N LYS A 42 -13.06 -6.31 -8.19
CA LYS A 42 -13.50 -7.49 -8.96
C LYS A 42 -12.53 -7.88 -10.09
N LYS A 43 -11.86 -6.89 -10.69
CA LYS A 43 -10.98 -7.12 -11.85
C LYS A 43 -9.56 -7.48 -11.45
N SER A 44 -9.10 -7.07 -10.27
CA SER A 44 -7.71 -7.19 -9.85
C SER A 44 -7.31 -8.60 -9.42
N ASP A 45 -6.19 -9.08 -9.92
CA ASP A 45 -5.51 -10.29 -9.44
C ASP A 45 -4.48 -9.96 -8.35
N ILE A 46 -3.85 -8.78 -8.45
CA ILE A 46 -2.93 -8.24 -7.45
C ILE A 46 -3.31 -6.80 -7.19
N ILE A 47 -3.50 -6.45 -5.92
CA ILE A 47 -3.73 -5.08 -5.48
C ILE A 47 -2.54 -4.61 -4.66
N SER A 48 -1.91 -3.50 -5.08
CA SER A 48 -0.82 -2.86 -4.35
C SER A 48 -1.22 -1.46 -3.90
N ILE A 49 -1.20 -1.24 -2.58
CA ILE A 49 -1.67 0.00 -1.96
C ILE A 49 -0.51 1.00 -1.87
N HIS A 50 -0.70 2.17 -2.49
CA HIS A 50 0.22 3.32 -2.48
C HIS A 50 -0.52 4.63 -2.16
N ALA A 51 -1.60 4.55 -1.41
CA ALA A 51 -2.41 5.68 -0.99
C ALA A 51 -1.91 6.26 0.35
N PRO A 52 -2.05 7.58 0.58
CA PRO A 52 -1.87 8.14 1.90
C PRO A 52 -3.03 7.75 2.82
N LEU A 53 -2.79 7.68 4.12
CA LEU A 53 -3.84 7.51 5.12
C LEU A 53 -4.57 8.84 5.32
N ASN A 54 -5.89 8.81 5.16
CA ASN A 54 -6.81 9.92 5.45
C ASN A 54 -8.24 9.35 5.62
N ASP A 55 -9.22 10.20 5.87
CA ASP A 55 -10.60 9.78 6.13
C ASP A 55 -11.21 8.92 5.00
N LYS A 56 -10.77 9.11 3.75
CA LYS A 56 -11.26 8.34 2.58
C LYS A 56 -10.57 7.00 2.40
N THR A 57 -9.41 6.81 3.01
CA THR A 57 -8.60 5.61 2.86
C THR A 57 -8.49 4.80 4.13
N ASN A 58 -8.84 5.37 5.29
CA ASN A 58 -8.92 4.65 6.54
C ASN A 58 -9.97 3.55 6.45
N ASN A 59 -9.59 2.31 6.80
CA ASN A 59 -10.49 1.14 6.74
C ASN A 59 -11.11 0.89 5.35
N LEU A 60 -10.40 1.27 4.28
CA LEU A 60 -10.87 1.12 2.90
C LEU A 60 -10.97 -0.36 2.52
N PHE A 61 -10.00 -1.18 2.94
CA PHE A 61 -10.02 -2.62 2.76
C PHE A 61 -10.58 -3.28 4.03
N ASN A 62 -11.89 -3.35 4.08
CA ASN A 62 -12.71 -3.97 5.11
C ASN A 62 -13.38 -5.24 4.57
N LYS A 63 -14.24 -5.86 5.37
CA LYS A 63 -15.01 -7.06 5.01
C LYS A 63 -15.73 -6.93 3.66
N GLU A 64 -16.41 -5.80 3.43
CA GLU A 64 -17.15 -5.56 2.18
C GLU A 64 -16.23 -5.49 0.97
N ALA A 65 -15.03 -4.91 1.13
CA ALA A 65 -14.03 -4.88 0.08
C ALA A 65 -13.51 -6.30 -0.22
N PHE A 66 -13.18 -7.10 0.80
CA PHE A 66 -12.72 -8.48 0.62
C PHE A 66 -13.79 -9.37 -0.02
N ASP A 67 -15.07 -9.17 0.29
CA ASP A 67 -16.18 -9.92 -0.30
C ASP A 67 -16.34 -9.67 -1.83
N LYS A 68 -15.78 -8.57 -2.34
CA LYS A 68 -15.80 -8.20 -3.77
C LYS A 68 -14.55 -8.61 -4.54
N MET A 69 -13.47 -8.99 -3.83
CA MET A 69 -12.22 -9.40 -4.45
C MET A 69 -12.32 -10.81 -5.03
N LYS A 70 -11.41 -11.14 -5.95
CA LYS A 70 -11.26 -12.52 -6.45
C LYS A 70 -10.69 -13.42 -5.34
N ALA A 71 -11.16 -14.65 -5.24
CA ALA A 71 -10.60 -15.63 -4.30
C ALA A 71 -9.10 -15.93 -4.58
N SER A 72 -8.63 -15.70 -5.80
CA SER A 72 -7.23 -15.80 -6.18
C SER A 72 -6.43 -14.52 -5.96
N ALA A 73 -7.04 -13.44 -5.50
CA ALA A 73 -6.39 -12.14 -5.40
C ALA A 73 -5.33 -12.10 -4.29
N VAL A 74 -4.28 -11.32 -4.52
CA VAL A 74 -3.23 -11.00 -3.55
C VAL A 74 -3.29 -9.53 -3.20
N LEU A 75 -3.29 -9.20 -1.90
CA LEU A 75 -3.25 -7.83 -1.41
C LEU A 75 -1.86 -7.49 -0.88
N LEU A 76 -1.29 -6.35 -1.33
CA LEU A 76 -0.01 -5.83 -0.85
C LEU A 76 -0.23 -4.44 -0.22
N ASN A 77 0.09 -4.28 1.06
CA ASN A 77 0.03 -2.98 1.74
C ASN A 77 1.43 -2.48 2.10
N LEU A 78 1.93 -1.54 1.30
CA LEU A 78 3.18 -0.82 1.52
C LEU A 78 2.92 0.69 1.78
N GLY A 79 1.67 1.04 2.05
CA GLY A 79 1.24 2.42 2.31
C GLY A 79 1.19 2.74 3.79
N ARG A 80 0.03 2.51 4.43
CA ARG A 80 -0.20 2.69 5.88
C ARG A 80 -1.14 1.61 6.40
N GLY A 81 -0.83 1.08 7.59
CA GLY A 81 -1.57 -0.02 8.21
C GLY A 81 -3.08 0.17 8.26
N PRO A 82 -3.60 1.28 8.81
CA PRO A 82 -5.04 1.48 8.97
C PRO A 82 -5.86 1.58 7.67
N ILE A 83 -5.23 1.52 6.50
CA ILE A 83 -5.95 1.40 5.22
C ILE A 83 -6.62 0.02 5.11
N VAL A 84 -6.06 -0.99 5.76
CA VAL A 84 -6.55 -2.36 5.81
C VAL A 84 -7.04 -2.67 7.22
N ASN A 85 -8.21 -3.27 7.35
CA ASN A 85 -8.71 -3.76 8.64
C ASN A 85 -8.07 -5.12 8.95
N ASP A 86 -7.26 -5.20 9.99
CA ASP A 86 -6.52 -6.42 10.36
C ASP A 86 -7.45 -7.60 10.68
N ALA A 87 -8.59 -7.36 11.35
CA ALA A 87 -9.54 -8.40 11.71
C ALA A 87 -10.27 -8.95 10.48
N ASP A 88 -10.75 -8.05 9.61
CA ASP A 88 -11.44 -8.42 8.39
C ASP A 88 -10.50 -9.13 7.39
N LEU A 89 -9.24 -8.69 7.30
CA LEU A 89 -8.21 -9.36 6.50
C LEU A 89 -7.94 -10.77 7.03
N THR A 90 -7.85 -10.93 8.36
CA THR A 90 -7.64 -12.25 8.98
C THR A 90 -8.80 -13.18 8.61
N GLU A 91 -10.05 -12.74 8.77
CA GLU A 91 -11.24 -13.51 8.40
C GLU A 91 -11.23 -13.86 6.89
N ALA A 92 -10.88 -12.90 6.04
CA ALA A 92 -10.83 -13.12 4.60
C ALA A 92 -9.78 -14.19 4.20
N LEU A 93 -8.61 -14.20 4.84
CA LEU A 93 -7.57 -15.21 4.61
C LEU A 93 -7.96 -16.59 5.16
N GLU A 94 -8.56 -16.64 6.35
CA GLU A 94 -9.04 -17.89 6.97
C GLU A 94 -10.13 -18.54 6.11
N GLN A 95 -11.06 -17.74 5.59
CA GLN A 95 -12.17 -18.20 4.75
C GLN A 95 -11.82 -18.39 3.27
N GLY A 96 -10.61 -18.04 2.85
CA GLY A 96 -10.18 -18.14 1.45
C GLY A 96 -10.89 -17.16 0.50
N LYS A 97 -11.37 -16.02 1.01
CA LYS A 97 -11.96 -14.95 0.20
C LYS A 97 -10.94 -14.26 -0.69
N ILE A 98 -9.68 -14.22 -0.24
CA ILE A 98 -8.51 -13.85 -1.03
C ILE A 98 -7.42 -14.91 -0.83
N ALA A 99 -6.50 -15.02 -1.76
CA ALA A 99 -5.44 -16.02 -1.71
C ALA A 99 -4.37 -15.70 -0.67
N ALA A 100 -3.88 -14.46 -0.66
CA ALA A 100 -2.76 -14.07 0.20
C ALA A 100 -2.71 -12.55 0.44
N ALA A 101 -1.92 -12.17 1.46
CA ALA A 101 -1.56 -10.77 1.70
C ALA A 101 -0.08 -10.61 2.07
N GLY A 102 0.52 -9.49 1.64
CA GLY A 102 1.84 -9.03 2.06
C GLY A 102 1.72 -7.64 2.70
N LEU A 103 2.16 -7.51 3.94
CA LEU A 103 2.03 -6.28 4.71
C LEU A 103 3.41 -5.79 5.17
N ASP A 104 3.82 -4.61 4.74
CA ASP A 104 4.99 -3.94 5.30
C ASP A 104 4.62 -2.98 6.45
N VAL A 105 3.32 -2.71 6.60
CA VAL A 105 2.76 -1.78 7.58
C VAL A 105 1.54 -2.40 8.26
N LEU A 106 1.36 -2.07 9.55
CA LEU A 106 0.27 -2.57 10.39
C LEU A 106 -0.49 -1.42 11.04
N GLY A 107 -1.70 -1.70 11.54
CA GLY A 107 -2.51 -0.72 12.26
C GLY A 107 -1.80 -0.17 13.49
N LYS A 108 -1.02 -1.00 14.18
CA LYS A 108 -0.10 -0.61 15.26
C LYS A 108 1.25 -1.29 15.10
N GLU A 109 2.29 -0.51 15.23
CA GLU A 109 3.69 -0.94 15.09
C GLU A 109 4.49 -0.58 16.36
N PRO A 110 5.17 -1.55 16.99
CA PRO A 110 5.23 -2.98 16.68
C PRO A 110 3.88 -3.69 16.81
N ILE A 111 3.73 -4.85 16.14
CA ILE A 111 2.51 -5.67 16.21
C ILE A 111 2.17 -6.05 17.65
N GLU A 112 0.89 -5.88 18.03
CA GLU A 112 0.43 -6.27 19.36
C GLU A 112 0.25 -7.79 19.47
N LYS A 113 0.42 -8.32 20.69
CA LYS A 113 0.36 -9.77 20.93
C LYS A 113 -1.00 -10.40 20.64
N ASP A 114 -2.05 -9.61 20.70
CA ASP A 114 -3.45 -9.98 20.44
C ASP A 114 -3.93 -9.62 19.04
N ASN A 115 -3.05 -9.10 18.19
CA ASN A 115 -3.41 -8.78 16.80
C ASN A 115 -3.91 -10.05 16.09
N PRO A 116 -5.11 -10.01 15.47
CA PRO A 116 -5.74 -11.17 14.86
C PRO A 116 -4.91 -11.79 13.72
N LEU A 117 -4.08 -11.03 13.03
CA LEU A 117 -3.20 -11.52 11.97
C LEU A 117 -2.24 -12.62 12.46
N LEU A 118 -1.90 -12.62 13.76
CA LEU A 118 -1.04 -13.65 14.37
C LEU A 118 -1.66 -15.06 14.40
N ARG A 119 -2.96 -15.19 14.10
CA ARG A 119 -3.64 -16.49 13.95
C ARG A 119 -3.24 -17.18 12.64
N ILE A 120 -2.89 -16.41 11.61
CA ILE A 120 -2.49 -16.96 10.30
C ILE A 120 -1.09 -17.55 10.44
N LYS A 121 -0.99 -18.89 10.45
CA LYS A 121 0.29 -19.61 10.58
C LYS A 121 0.86 -20.05 9.23
N ASP A 122 0.07 -19.99 8.18
CA ASP A 122 0.47 -20.36 6.83
C ASP A 122 1.18 -19.18 6.15
N SER A 123 2.49 -19.30 6.00
CA SER A 123 3.33 -18.27 5.36
C SER A 123 3.05 -18.12 3.85
N THR A 124 2.31 -19.04 3.25
CA THR A 124 1.85 -18.86 1.86
C THR A 124 0.66 -17.91 1.76
N LYS A 125 -0.05 -17.68 2.87
CA LYS A 125 -1.20 -16.76 2.94
C LYS A 125 -0.85 -15.37 3.46
N LEU A 126 0.12 -15.24 4.37
CA LEU A 126 0.46 -13.97 4.97
C LEU A 126 1.97 -13.80 5.18
N VAL A 127 2.50 -12.73 4.63
CA VAL A 127 3.87 -12.26 4.89
C VAL A 127 3.80 -10.87 5.52
N ILE A 128 4.51 -10.68 6.64
CA ILE A 128 4.64 -9.38 7.32
C ILE A 128 6.11 -9.00 7.37
N THR A 129 6.46 -7.80 6.93
CA THR A 129 7.78 -7.21 7.06
C THR A 129 7.73 -5.99 8.00
N PRO A 130 8.80 -5.66 8.73
CA PRO A 130 8.77 -4.66 9.80
C PRO A 130 8.97 -3.23 9.28
N HIS A 131 8.11 -2.76 8.38
CA HIS A 131 8.09 -1.41 7.80
C HIS A 131 9.45 -1.03 7.18
N VAL A 132 9.96 -1.89 6.30
CA VAL A 132 11.29 -1.77 5.68
C VAL A 132 11.27 -1.60 4.16
N ALA A 133 10.11 -1.53 3.54
CA ALA A 133 10.01 -1.37 2.07
C ALA A 133 10.71 -0.09 1.54
N TRP A 134 10.90 0.91 2.40
CA TRP A 134 11.66 2.13 2.12
C TRP A 134 13.17 1.99 2.34
N GLY A 135 13.64 0.92 3.00
CA GLY A 135 14.93 0.84 3.67
C GLY A 135 16.11 0.38 2.81
N THR A 136 16.02 0.42 1.47
CA THR A 136 17.18 0.09 0.61
C THR A 136 18.32 1.08 0.82
N VAL A 137 19.57 0.65 0.54
CA VAL A 137 20.75 1.50 0.68
C VAL A 137 20.58 2.79 -0.13
N GLU A 138 20.13 2.66 -1.39
CA GLU A 138 19.95 3.79 -2.30
C GLU A 138 18.86 4.76 -1.81
N ALA A 139 17.76 4.25 -1.27
CA ALA A 139 16.69 5.09 -0.73
C ALA A 139 17.15 5.86 0.51
N ARG A 140 17.88 5.19 1.42
CA ARG A 140 18.43 5.83 2.63
C ARG A 140 19.51 6.86 2.27
N THR A 141 20.38 6.58 1.32
CA THR A 141 21.39 7.55 0.85
C THR A 141 20.70 8.81 0.33
N ARG A 142 19.74 8.65 -0.60
CA ARG A 142 18.97 9.81 -1.11
C ARG A 142 18.25 10.58 0.01
N LEU A 143 17.69 9.88 1.00
CA LEU A 143 17.05 10.54 2.13
C LEU A 143 18.04 11.40 2.93
N MET A 144 19.24 10.88 3.20
CA MET A 144 20.26 11.62 3.94
C MET A 144 20.77 12.83 3.15
N ASP A 145 20.94 12.71 1.83
CA ASP A 145 21.30 13.82 0.96
C ASP A 145 20.20 14.91 1.00
N GLU A 146 18.92 14.53 0.91
CA GLU A 146 17.80 15.48 1.01
C GLU A 146 17.73 16.18 2.39
N VAL A 147 18.00 15.46 3.46
CA VAL A 147 18.05 16.04 4.82
C VAL A 147 19.19 17.06 4.91
N TYR A 148 20.39 16.72 4.41
CA TYR A 148 21.54 17.62 4.38
C TYR A 148 21.23 18.89 3.59
N GLU A 149 20.69 18.78 2.38
CA GLU A 149 20.35 19.90 1.52
C GLU A 149 19.25 20.80 2.15
N ASN A 150 18.25 20.21 2.84
CA ASN A 150 17.23 20.99 3.54
C ASN A 150 17.85 21.80 4.69
N ILE A 151 18.78 21.23 5.46
CA ILE A 151 19.48 21.94 6.54
C ILE A 151 20.36 23.05 5.94
N ALA A 152 21.11 22.75 4.88
CA ALA A 152 21.98 23.73 4.23
C ALA A 152 21.19 24.92 3.64
N ALA A 153 20.02 24.67 3.05
CA ALA A 153 19.14 25.73 2.56
C ALA A 153 18.57 26.55 3.73
N PHE A 154 18.11 25.90 4.80
CA PHE A 154 17.58 26.58 5.98
C PHE A 154 18.62 27.52 6.62
N THR A 155 19.89 27.09 6.72
CA THR A 155 20.95 27.93 7.29
C THR A 155 21.28 29.17 6.44
N LYS A 156 20.92 29.14 5.15
CA LYS A 156 21.04 30.29 4.24
C LYS A 156 19.78 31.15 4.15
N GLY A 157 18.72 30.80 4.87
CA GLY A 157 17.44 31.46 4.77
C GLY A 157 16.63 31.13 3.51
N GLU A 158 17.00 30.07 2.79
CA GLU A 158 16.36 29.62 1.56
C GLU A 158 15.23 28.63 1.87
N ALA A 159 14.06 28.82 1.25
CA ALA A 159 12.95 27.87 1.36
C ALA A 159 13.19 26.65 0.44
N ARG A 160 13.26 25.44 1.03
CA ARG A 160 13.37 24.17 0.31
C ARG A 160 12.45 23.13 0.94
N ASN A 161 11.62 22.47 0.15
CA ASN A 161 10.66 21.45 0.62
C ASN A 161 9.78 21.94 1.79
N ALA A 162 9.46 23.22 1.83
CA ALA A 162 8.63 23.79 2.89
C ALA A 162 7.22 23.18 2.84
N VAL A 163 6.73 22.72 4.00
CA VAL A 163 5.36 22.25 4.19
C VAL A 163 4.55 23.40 4.77
N VAL A 164 3.57 23.91 4.01
CA VAL A 164 2.67 25.00 4.39
C VAL A 164 1.23 24.54 4.31
#